data_b985188f90e350559ad5d158a29a8ffa
#
_entry.id   b985188f90e350559ad5d158a29a8ffa
#
_cell.length_a   1.000
_cell.length_b   1.000
_cell.length_c   1.000
_cell.angle_alpha   90.00
_cell.angle_beta   90.00
_cell.angle_gamma   90.00
#
_symmetry.space_group_name_H-M   'P 1'
#
loop_
_entity.id
_entity.type
_entity.pdbx_description
1 polymer ?
#
loop_
_entity_poly.entity_id
_entity_poly.type
_entity_poly.pdbx_seq_one_letter_code
_entity_poly.pdbx_strand_id
1 'polypeptide(L)'
;MNITDKEGLGREVARVLKPGGRFSCNEIARGSGGALVFPLPWADGEASSFLASPAVMRSALESGGLSVVEQVDITATRFGDDGRQPVIEHDDFQLRVHNLQSCLADGRLIAQFILAEKSA
;
A
#
# COMPACT_ATOMS: atom_id res chain seq x y z
N MET A 1 3.02 -3.64 2.08
CA MET A 1 4.21 -4.07 1.33
C MET A 1 5.14 -4.96 2.18
N ASN A 2 5.43 -4.57 3.40
CA ASN A 2 6.45 -5.21 4.23
C ASN A 2 5.89 -6.09 5.36
N ILE A 3 4.60 -6.05 5.59
CA ILE A 3 3.93 -6.82 6.66
C ILE A 3 3.18 -7.99 6.02
N THR A 4 3.55 -9.20 6.42
CA THR A 4 2.90 -10.43 5.95
C THR A 4 1.53 -10.61 6.58
N ASP A 5 1.43 -10.43 7.90
CA ASP A 5 0.20 -10.62 8.68
C ASP A 5 -0.66 -9.35 8.67
N LYS A 6 -1.46 -9.19 7.62
CA LYS A 6 -2.36 -8.04 7.47
C LYS A 6 -3.47 -8.03 8.51
N GLU A 7 -3.99 -9.20 8.86
CA GLU A 7 -5.01 -9.32 9.92
C GLU A 7 -4.47 -8.93 11.28
N GLY A 8 -3.23 -9.34 11.59
CA GLY A 8 -2.51 -8.92 12.78
C GLY A 8 -2.30 -7.42 12.85
N LEU A 9 -1.99 -6.78 11.72
CA LEU A 9 -1.93 -5.33 11.63
C LEU A 9 -3.27 -4.70 12.00
N GLY A 10 -4.36 -5.18 11.42
CA GLY A 10 -5.71 -4.69 11.73
C GLY A 10 -6.06 -4.83 13.20
N ARG A 11 -5.77 -5.97 13.81
CA ARG A 11 -5.99 -6.20 15.26
C ARG A 11 -5.19 -5.24 16.12
N GLU A 12 -3.93 -5.00 15.77
CA GLU A 12 -3.05 -4.14 16.54
C GLU A 12 -3.45 -2.66 16.42
N VAL A 13 -3.85 -2.22 15.24
CA VAL A 13 -4.41 -0.88 15.05
C VAL A 13 -5.69 -0.69 15.87
N ALA A 14 -6.59 -1.68 15.82
CA ALA A 14 -7.83 -1.63 16.62
C ALA A 14 -7.54 -1.60 18.12
N ARG A 15 -6.52 -2.34 18.57
CA ARG A 15 -6.13 -2.37 19.97
C ARG A 15 -5.67 -1.01 20.49
N VAL A 16 -4.85 -0.30 19.73
CA VAL A 16 -4.26 0.97 20.17
C VAL A 16 -5.20 2.16 20.00
N LEU A 17 -6.20 2.06 19.12
CA LEU A 17 -7.18 3.13 18.94
C LEU A 17 -8.16 3.18 20.11
N LYS A 18 -8.51 4.40 20.50
CA LYS A 18 -9.64 4.63 21.40
C LYS A 18 -10.95 4.33 20.66
N PRO A 19 -12.03 3.98 21.39
CA PRO A 19 -13.37 3.88 20.78
C PRO A 19 -13.70 5.15 19.98
N GLY A 20 -14.16 4.99 18.74
CA GLY A 20 -14.41 6.09 17.81
C GLY A 20 -13.15 6.64 17.12
N GLY A 21 -11.99 6.13 17.47
CA GLY A 21 -10.73 6.55 16.86
C GLY A 21 -10.61 6.14 15.40
N ARG A 22 -9.78 6.86 14.65
CA ARG A 22 -9.60 6.65 13.21
C ARG A 22 -8.17 6.31 12.87
N PHE A 23 -8.03 5.49 11.85
CA PHE A 23 -6.77 5.11 11.24
C PHE A 23 -6.82 5.43 9.75
N SER A 24 -5.80 6.10 9.26
CA SER A 24 -5.64 6.32 7.82
C SER A 24 -4.26 5.89 7.36
N CYS A 25 -4.19 5.35 6.16
CA CYS A 25 -2.92 5.02 5.53
C CYS A 25 -2.96 5.23 4.02
N ASN A 26 -1.79 5.54 3.49
CA ASN A 26 -1.52 5.45 2.06
C ASN A 26 -0.65 4.22 1.85
N GLU A 27 -1.04 3.35 0.95
CA GLU A 27 -0.35 2.09 0.72
C GLU A 27 -0.31 1.74 -0.76
N ILE A 28 0.76 1.07 -1.16
CA ILE A 28 0.83 0.43 -2.46
C ILE A 28 0.15 -0.94 -2.34
N ALA A 29 -0.76 -1.21 -3.26
CA ALA A 29 -1.50 -2.47 -3.34
C ALA A 29 -1.21 -3.16 -4.67
N ARG A 30 -1.45 -4.47 -4.70
CA ARG A 30 -1.38 -5.25 -5.93
C ARG A 30 -2.59 -4.96 -6.81
N GLY A 31 -2.34 -4.51 -8.03
CA GLY A 31 -3.36 -4.36 -9.06
C GLY A 31 -3.57 -5.62 -9.89
N SER A 32 -4.42 -5.53 -10.90
CA SER A 32 -4.78 -6.65 -11.78
C SER A 32 -3.94 -6.73 -13.05
N GLY A 33 -2.94 -5.89 -13.23
CA GLY A 33 -2.19 -5.73 -14.48
C GLY A 33 -1.14 -6.80 -14.79
N GLY A 34 -0.95 -7.79 -13.92
CA GLY A 34 -0.02 -8.89 -14.16
C GLY A 34 1.21 -8.90 -13.25
N ALA A 35 2.26 -9.58 -13.71
CA ALA A 35 3.47 -9.79 -12.92
C ALA A 35 4.24 -8.49 -12.67
N LEU A 36 4.75 -8.34 -11.46
CA LEU A 36 5.56 -7.18 -11.05
C LEU A 36 6.97 -7.26 -11.63
N VAL A 37 7.59 -6.11 -11.80
CA VAL A 37 8.98 -5.97 -12.20
C VAL A 37 9.81 -5.60 -10.97
N PHE A 38 10.79 -6.43 -10.65
CA PHE A 38 11.70 -6.20 -9.53
C PHE A 38 13.09 -5.75 -10.03
N PRO A 39 13.91 -5.10 -9.19
CA PRO A 39 13.62 -4.74 -7.80
C PRO A 39 12.63 -3.57 -7.70
N LEU A 40 11.92 -3.53 -6.56
CA LEU A 40 11.04 -2.43 -6.18
C LEU A 40 11.61 -1.74 -4.93
N PRO A 41 11.16 -0.51 -4.59
CA PRO A 41 11.72 0.21 -3.43
C PRO A 41 11.69 -0.56 -2.12
N TRP A 42 10.77 -1.50 -1.95
CA TRP A 42 10.60 -2.28 -0.72
C TRP A 42 11.08 -3.72 -0.81
N ALA A 43 11.44 -4.21 -2.00
CA ALA A 43 11.76 -5.62 -2.16
C ALA A 43 12.66 -5.88 -3.36
N ASP A 44 13.61 -6.79 -3.20
CA ASP A 44 14.48 -7.23 -4.29
C ASP A 44 13.77 -8.22 -5.23
N GLY A 45 12.80 -8.96 -4.71
CA GLY A 45 12.04 -9.95 -5.47
C GLY A 45 10.72 -10.30 -4.80
N GLU A 46 9.97 -11.20 -5.42
CA GLU A 46 8.64 -11.61 -4.97
C GLU A 46 8.66 -12.17 -3.53
N ALA A 47 9.71 -12.86 -3.13
CA ALA A 47 9.83 -13.48 -1.82
C ALA A 47 9.84 -12.48 -0.65
N SER A 48 10.24 -11.24 -0.90
CA SER A 48 10.29 -10.18 0.12
C SER A 48 9.20 -9.11 -0.07
N SER A 49 8.27 -9.34 -0.98
CA SER A 49 7.16 -8.43 -1.27
C SER A 49 5.83 -9.06 -0.82
N PHE A 50 5.16 -8.42 0.13
CA PHE A 50 3.93 -8.91 0.76
C PHE A 50 2.74 -8.01 0.43
N LEU A 51 2.60 -7.68 -0.83
CA LEU A 51 1.49 -6.86 -1.31
C LEU A 51 0.17 -7.62 -1.27
N ALA A 52 -0.87 -6.93 -0.83
CA ALA A 52 -2.24 -7.41 -0.91
C ALA A 52 -3.01 -6.58 -1.94
N SER A 53 -4.06 -7.19 -2.51
CA SER A 53 -5.04 -6.42 -3.29
C SER A 53 -5.82 -5.47 -2.37
N PRO A 54 -6.47 -4.43 -2.92
CA PRO A 54 -7.32 -3.56 -2.10
C PRO A 54 -8.40 -4.32 -1.33
N ALA A 55 -9.02 -5.32 -1.94
CA ALA A 55 -10.06 -6.14 -1.29
C ALA A 55 -9.51 -6.96 -0.11
N VAL A 56 -8.34 -7.56 -0.26
CA VAL A 56 -7.68 -8.34 0.80
C VAL A 56 -7.29 -7.42 1.97
N MET A 57 -6.75 -6.26 1.69
CA MET A 57 -6.38 -5.30 2.73
C MET A 57 -7.61 -4.81 3.51
N ARG A 58 -8.70 -4.51 2.80
CA ARG A 58 -9.97 -4.15 3.42
C ARG A 58 -10.47 -5.25 4.36
N SER A 59 -10.52 -6.49 3.87
CA SER A 59 -10.95 -7.63 4.68
C SER A 59 -10.09 -7.84 5.91
N ALA A 60 -8.78 -7.67 5.79
CA ALA A 60 -7.85 -7.81 6.91
C ALA A 60 -8.10 -6.77 8.00
N LEU A 61 -8.33 -5.51 7.63
CA LEU A 61 -8.65 -4.45 8.58
C LEU A 61 -10.00 -4.71 9.26
N GLU A 62 -11.01 -5.12 8.52
CA GLU A 62 -12.34 -5.43 9.05
C GLU A 62 -12.29 -6.64 9.99
N SER A 63 -11.54 -7.68 9.66
CA SER A 63 -11.32 -8.84 10.53
C SER A 63 -10.63 -8.47 11.85
N GLY A 64 -9.83 -7.41 11.84
CA GLY A 64 -9.16 -6.90 13.04
C GLY A 64 -10.05 -6.11 13.98
N GLY A 65 -11.27 -5.77 13.57
CA GLY A 65 -12.23 -5.01 14.36
C GLY A 65 -12.41 -3.55 13.94
N LEU A 66 -11.95 -3.20 12.74
CA LEU A 66 -12.13 -1.86 12.18
C LEU A 66 -13.25 -1.86 11.13
N SER A 67 -13.87 -0.69 10.93
CA SER A 67 -14.78 -0.46 9.82
C SER A 67 -14.09 0.42 8.79
N VAL A 68 -13.95 -0.05 7.56
CA VAL A 68 -13.38 0.76 6.48
C VAL A 68 -14.43 1.75 6.01
N VAL A 69 -14.16 3.03 6.24
CA VAL A 69 -15.07 4.14 5.91
C VAL A 69 -14.84 4.62 4.48
N GLU A 70 -13.58 4.66 4.06
CA GLU A 70 -13.19 5.14 2.74
C GLU A 70 -12.00 4.34 2.22
N GLN A 71 -12.05 3.97 0.95
CA GLN A 71 -10.96 3.30 0.25
C GLN A 71 -10.94 3.82 -1.18
N VAL A 72 -9.87 4.51 -1.54
CA VAL A 72 -9.77 5.25 -2.81
C VAL A 72 -8.47 4.90 -3.52
N ASP A 73 -8.57 4.65 -4.81
CA ASP A 73 -7.41 4.58 -5.70
C ASP A 73 -6.90 6.01 -5.96
N ILE A 74 -5.71 6.31 -5.45
CA ILE A 74 -5.08 7.62 -5.60
C ILE A 74 -3.88 7.59 -6.53
N THR A 75 -3.75 6.57 -7.36
CA THR A 75 -2.59 6.37 -8.25
C THR A 75 -2.33 7.60 -9.12
N ALA A 76 -3.36 8.14 -9.73
CA ALA A 76 -3.24 9.30 -10.63
C ALA A 76 -2.87 10.59 -9.88
N THR A 77 -3.30 10.72 -8.62
CA THR A 77 -3.08 11.94 -7.81
C THR A 77 -1.71 11.97 -7.17
N ARG A 78 -1.26 10.82 -6.65
CA ARG A 78 -0.05 10.75 -5.82
C ARG A 78 1.21 10.58 -6.64
N PHE A 79 1.13 9.89 -7.77
CA PHE A 79 2.28 9.55 -8.60
C PHE A 79 2.22 10.18 -9.97
N GLY A 80 1.36 11.17 -10.14
CA GLY A 80 1.43 12.06 -11.31
C GLY A 80 2.79 12.75 -11.33
N ASP A 81 3.32 12.92 -12.51
CA ASP A 81 4.63 13.55 -12.71
C ASP A 81 4.56 15.02 -12.30
N ASP A 82 5.01 15.32 -11.09
CA ASP A 82 5.19 16.70 -10.62
C ASP A 82 6.63 17.20 -10.85
N GLY A 83 7.43 16.43 -11.57
CA GLY A 83 8.83 16.75 -11.88
C GLY A 83 9.79 16.66 -10.70
N ARG A 84 9.33 16.20 -9.54
CA ARG A 84 10.16 16.04 -8.36
C ARG A 84 10.70 14.62 -8.27
N GLN A 85 11.98 14.48 -8.55
CA GLN A 85 12.69 13.23 -8.33
C GLN A 85 13.30 13.26 -6.92
N PRO A 86 13.04 12.27 -6.07
CA PRO A 86 13.78 12.17 -4.81
C PRO A 86 15.26 11.92 -5.11
N VAL A 87 16.13 12.79 -4.57
CA VAL A 87 17.58 12.61 -4.68
C VAL A 87 18.00 11.66 -3.59
N ILE A 88 18.04 10.37 -3.88
CA ILE A 88 18.64 9.37 -3.01
C ILE A 88 19.78 8.72 -3.79
N GLU A 89 20.99 8.90 -3.26
CA GLU A 89 22.21 8.31 -3.83
C GLU A 89 22.34 6.83 -3.46
N HIS A 90 21.54 5.98 -4.11
CA HIS A 90 21.73 4.53 -4.06
C HIS A 90 21.86 4.02 -5.50
N ASP A 91 22.83 3.18 -5.76
CA ASP A 91 23.17 2.73 -7.11
C ASP A 91 21.99 2.11 -7.87
N ASP A 92 21.02 1.49 -7.18
CA ASP A 92 19.85 0.88 -7.79
C ASP A 92 18.53 1.60 -7.49
N PHE A 93 18.56 2.72 -6.77
CA PHE A 93 17.34 3.42 -6.35
C PHE A 93 16.54 3.94 -7.53
N GLN A 94 17.20 4.50 -8.52
CA GLN A 94 16.52 5.00 -9.73
C GLN A 94 15.86 3.88 -10.51
N LEU A 95 16.49 2.71 -10.58
CA LEU A 95 15.88 1.52 -11.20
C LEU A 95 14.63 1.08 -10.43
N ARG A 96 14.69 1.07 -9.11
CA ARG A 96 13.55 0.70 -8.26
C ARG A 96 12.38 1.66 -8.42
N VAL A 97 12.65 2.95 -8.47
CA VAL A 97 11.62 3.98 -8.73
C VAL A 97 11.05 3.85 -10.14
N HIS A 98 11.89 3.60 -11.13
CA HIS A 98 11.44 3.36 -12.50
C HIS A 98 10.50 2.16 -12.58
N ASN A 99 10.84 1.06 -11.94
CA ASN A 99 10.01 -0.14 -11.90
C ASN A 99 8.67 0.12 -11.20
N LEU A 100 8.70 0.87 -10.10
CA LEU A 100 7.48 1.29 -9.39
C LEU A 100 6.57 2.12 -10.31
N GLN A 101 7.11 3.14 -10.95
CA GLN A 101 6.35 4.01 -11.85
C GLN A 101 5.77 3.23 -13.03
N SER A 102 6.54 2.32 -13.61
CA SER A 102 6.11 1.46 -14.70
C SER A 102 4.93 0.56 -14.28
N CYS A 103 5.02 -0.06 -13.10
CA CYS A 103 3.96 -0.91 -12.57
C CYS A 103 2.70 -0.12 -12.20
N LEU A 104 2.84 1.11 -11.71
CA LEU A 104 1.71 1.99 -11.44
C LEU A 104 1.03 2.46 -12.73
N ALA A 105 1.80 2.75 -13.77
CA ALA A 105 1.28 3.25 -15.04
C ALA A 105 0.39 2.24 -15.77
N ASP A 106 0.68 0.94 -15.64
CA ASP A 106 -0.05 -0.12 -16.34
C ASP A 106 -1.01 -0.95 -15.45
N GLY A 107 -1.20 -0.53 -14.21
CA GLY A 107 -2.16 -1.17 -13.30
C GLY A 107 -1.67 -2.45 -12.63
N ARG A 108 -0.39 -2.79 -12.72
CA ARG A 108 0.19 -3.90 -11.94
C ARG A 108 0.28 -3.56 -10.46
N LEU A 109 0.44 -2.27 -10.15
CA LEU A 109 0.38 -1.71 -8.81
C LEU A 109 -0.65 -0.60 -8.75
N ILE A 110 -1.20 -0.38 -7.56
CA ILE A 110 -2.17 0.69 -7.27
C ILE A 110 -1.69 1.40 -6.01
N ALA A 111 -1.75 2.73 -6.01
CA ALA A 111 -1.64 3.51 -4.79
C ALA A 111 -3.04 3.73 -4.23
N GLN A 112 -3.25 3.43 -2.94
CA GLN A 112 -4.55 3.57 -2.31
C GLN A 112 -4.48 4.38 -1.02
N PHE A 113 -5.57 5.06 -0.72
CA PHE A 113 -5.85 5.68 0.57
C PHE A 113 -6.94 4.87 1.27
N ILE A 114 -6.73 4.55 2.53
CA ILE A 114 -7.72 3.86 3.36
C ILE A 114 -7.97 4.69 4.62
N LEU A 115 -9.23 4.91 4.94
CA LEU A 115 -9.68 5.45 6.21
C LEU A 115 -10.54 4.40 6.91
N ALA A 116 -10.16 4.03 8.11
CA ALA A 116 -10.89 3.06 8.92
C ALA A 116 -11.19 3.64 10.31
N GLU A 117 -12.21 3.10 10.97
CA GLU A 117 -12.70 3.58 12.24
C GLU A 117 -12.94 2.43 13.20
N LYS A 118 -12.59 2.64 14.46
CA LYS A 118 -12.94 1.72 15.54
C LYS A 118 -14.32 2.13 16.10
N SER A 119 -15.19 1.14 16.31
CA SER A 119 -16.53 1.38 16.92
C SER A 119 -16.44 2.20 18.21
N ALA A 120 -17.40 3.06 18.37
CA ALA A 120 -17.50 3.89 19.57
C ALA A 120 -17.81 3.06 20.83
#